data_ae4a0fdc9db660abc75f75781ea39285
#
_entry.id   ae4a0fdc9db660abc75f75781ea39285
#
_cell.length_a   1.000
_cell.length_b   1.000
_cell.length_c   1.000
_cell.angle_alpha   90.00
_cell.angle_beta   90.00
_cell.angle_gamma   90.00
#
_symmetry.space_group_name_H-M   'P 1'
#
loop_
_entity.id
_entity.type
_entity.pdbx_description
1 polymer ?
#
loop_
_entity_poly.entity_id
_entity_poly.type
_entity_poly.pdbx_seq_one_letter_code
_entity_poly.pdbx_strand_id
1 'polypeptide(L)'
;MLLPAFGYTAAKQSAPNANDKAIPYKVGQWQPSDQKILNQWVEGLVRETNANGQPLVPVVQELKNLIESDPELFMLFMQMFEQVPSNTPKYQKDPTGQPQIRDYRQMLQLINRVMTKAPEFNQTGLVGFPINAIINWPMATPAGTTVFLNPKVNSQLKKILNQWGEFLKSKESRYVLTDHPETGWFGRDAKKAMPTFIKDFQCDPKQSYYGFTSWDDFFTRQFREGRRPVASPMDHAVIANSCESAPYRLARGVKGSDTFWIKSQPYSLYHMLAGDPLIGQFEGGTIYQAFLSALSYHRWHSPVSGRVVKTKLIEGSYYAEALSVGFDPAGPNESQGYITHVASRALIFIEADNPDIGLMAVLFVGMAEVSSNEITVTVGQHVSKGDQLGMFHFGGSTHCLIFRPQVKLEFDLRSQTPGLNSTNIPVRSKIATVLK
;
A
#
# COMPACT_ATOMS: atom_id res chain seq x y z
N MET A 1 12.69 23.62 -42.50
CA MET A 1 12.79 24.20 -41.14
C MET A 1 12.77 23.00 -40.20
N LEU A 2 13.97 22.52 -39.78
CA LEU A 2 14.14 21.34 -38.92
C LEU A 2 14.10 21.80 -37.46
N LEU A 3 13.19 21.25 -36.67
CA LEU A 3 13.15 21.43 -35.23
C LEU A 3 14.25 20.57 -34.57
N PRO A 4 14.94 21.08 -33.55
CA PRO A 4 15.96 20.32 -32.86
C PRO A 4 15.34 19.28 -31.94
N ALA A 5 15.81 18.03 -32.03
CA ALA A 5 15.50 16.95 -31.13
C ALA A 5 16.13 17.23 -29.75
N PHE A 6 15.33 17.44 -28.74
CA PHE A 6 15.79 17.45 -27.34
C PHE A 6 16.06 16.01 -26.92
N GLY A 7 17.33 15.64 -26.88
CA GLY A 7 17.78 14.38 -26.31
C GLY A 7 17.63 14.42 -24.77
N TYR A 8 16.67 13.68 -24.24
CA TYR A 8 16.62 13.34 -22.82
C TYR A 8 17.67 12.23 -22.57
N THR A 9 18.78 12.60 -21.97
CA THR A 9 19.70 11.63 -21.38
C THR A 9 19.04 11.06 -20.13
N ALA A 10 18.47 9.85 -20.25
CA ALA A 10 18.10 9.04 -19.10
C ALA A 10 19.38 8.80 -18.28
N ALA A 11 19.40 9.26 -17.04
CA ALA A 11 20.46 8.93 -16.10
C ALA A 11 20.55 7.39 -16.01
N LYS A 12 21.67 6.82 -16.46
CA LYS A 12 21.97 5.41 -16.25
C LYS A 12 22.07 5.18 -14.75
N GLN A 13 21.03 4.59 -14.16
CA GLN A 13 21.16 3.97 -12.87
C GLN A 13 22.16 2.82 -13.03
N SER A 14 23.31 2.96 -12.39
CA SER A 14 24.31 1.90 -12.31
C SER A 14 23.66 0.66 -11.67
N ALA A 15 23.85 -0.49 -12.32
CA ALA A 15 23.47 -1.78 -11.74
C ALA A 15 24.09 -1.90 -10.33
N PRO A 16 23.32 -2.39 -9.32
CA PRO A 16 23.89 -2.58 -7.99
C PRO A 16 25.07 -3.54 -8.05
N ASN A 17 26.18 -3.14 -7.44
CA ASN A 17 27.38 -3.96 -7.32
C ASN A 17 27.03 -5.27 -6.59
N ALA A 18 27.56 -6.38 -7.07
CA ALA A 18 27.37 -7.72 -6.50
C ALA A 18 27.89 -7.88 -5.06
N ASN A 19 28.51 -6.85 -4.49
CA ASN A 19 29.08 -6.79 -3.15
C ASN A 19 28.25 -5.94 -2.15
N ASP A 20 27.08 -5.41 -2.55
CA ASP A 20 26.22 -4.72 -1.60
C ASP A 20 25.69 -5.75 -0.59
N LYS A 21 26.22 -5.69 0.63
CA LYS A 21 25.68 -6.40 1.80
C LYS A 21 24.18 -6.12 1.83
N ALA A 22 23.37 -7.18 1.99
CA ALA A 22 21.92 -7.09 2.08
C ALA A 22 21.53 -5.87 2.90
N ILE A 23 21.01 -4.84 2.22
CA ILE A 23 20.56 -3.63 2.90
C ILE A 23 19.33 -4.05 3.69
N PRO A 24 19.33 -3.89 5.03
CA PRO A 24 18.17 -4.25 5.82
C PRO A 24 16.96 -3.50 5.26
N TYR A 25 15.80 -4.15 5.27
CA TYR A 25 14.52 -3.61 4.84
C TYR A 25 14.39 -2.14 5.24
N LYS A 26 14.30 -1.27 4.24
CA LYS A 26 14.03 0.15 4.46
C LYS A 26 12.52 0.34 4.47
N VAL A 27 12.02 1.04 5.46
CA VAL A 27 10.64 1.52 5.47
C VAL A 27 10.38 2.22 4.13
N GLY A 28 9.33 1.79 3.41
CA GLY A 28 9.04 2.27 2.07
C GLY A 28 9.55 1.38 0.94
N GLN A 29 10.33 0.36 1.20
CA GLN A 29 10.66 -0.65 0.19
C GLN A 29 9.62 -1.77 0.18
N TRP A 30 9.02 -1.96 -0.96
CA TRP A 30 7.99 -2.96 -1.19
C TRP A 30 8.57 -4.32 -1.59
N GLN A 31 9.60 -4.28 -2.44
CA GLN A 31 10.37 -5.45 -2.82
C GLN A 31 11.78 -5.37 -2.25
N PRO A 32 12.29 -6.46 -1.67
CA PRO A 32 13.69 -6.52 -1.31
C PRO A 32 14.55 -6.53 -2.57
N SER A 33 15.73 -5.93 -2.49
CA SER A 33 16.77 -6.05 -3.53
C SER A 33 17.20 -7.51 -3.74
N ASP A 34 17.09 -8.33 -2.69
CA ASP A 34 17.29 -9.78 -2.73
C ASP A 34 15.94 -10.51 -2.76
N GLN A 35 15.64 -11.14 -3.91
CA GLN A 35 14.41 -11.93 -4.12
C GLN A 35 14.48 -13.33 -3.47
N LYS A 36 15.62 -13.70 -2.87
CA LYS A 36 15.84 -15.06 -2.34
C LYS A 36 14.80 -15.47 -1.28
N ILE A 37 14.50 -14.58 -0.35
CA ILE A 37 13.52 -14.87 0.72
C ILE A 37 12.12 -15.05 0.13
N LEU A 38 11.73 -14.17 -0.81
CA LEU A 38 10.46 -14.28 -1.51
C LEU A 38 10.36 -15.61 -2.28
N ASN A 39 11.40 -15.95 -3.05
CA ASN A 39 11.47 -17.17 -3.83
C ASN A 39 11.35 -18.40 -2.91
N GLN A 40 12.06 -18.45 -1.80
CA GLN A 40 12.00 -19.54 -0.83
C GLN A 40 10.60 -19.68 -0.20
N TRP A 41 9.94 -18.55 0.09
CA TRP A 41 8.59 -18.54 0.62
C TRP A 41 7.57 -19.10 -0.40
N VAL A 42 7.62 -18.62 -1.66
CA VAL A 42 6.76 -19.11 -2.75
C VAL A 42 6.99 -20.61 -3.00
N GLU A 43 8.24 -21.06 -3.06
CA GLU A 43 8.58 -22.48 -3.20
C GLU A 43 8.04 -23.33 -2.03
N GLY A 44 8.12 -22.81 -0.81
CA GLY A 44 7.52 -23.44 0.37
C GLY A 44 6.01 -23.61 0.22
N LEU A 45 5.34 -22.52 -0.19
CA LEU A 45 3.90 -22.53 -0.42
C LEU A 45 3.48 -23.49 -1.54
N VAL A 46 4.25 -23.54 -2.64
CA VAL A 46 4.02 -24.50 -3.74
C VAL A 46 4.18 -25.93 -3.27
N ARG A 47 5.22 -26.26 -2.50
CA ARG A 47 5.42 -27.60 -1.94
C ARG A 47 4.27 -28.02 -1.01
N GLU A 48 3.83 -27.15 -0.11
CA GLU A 48 2.68 -27.42 0.77
C GLU A 48 1.39 -27.64 -0.01
N THR A 49 1.17 -26.84 -1.05
CA THR A 49 -0.03 -26.93 -1.89
C THR A 49 -0.07 -28.23 -2.69
N ASN A 50 1.08 -28.63 -3.27
CA ASN A 50 1.18 -29.89 -4.01
C ASN A 50 1.04 -31.12 -3.12
N ALA A 51 1.54 -31.05 -1.87
CA ALA A 51 1.42 -32.16 -0.91
C ALA A 51 0.02 -32.33 -0.34
N ASN A 52 -0.76 -31.26 -0.26
CA ASN A 52 -2.06 -31.21 0.42
C ASN A 52 -3.15 -30.60 -0.48
N GLY A 53 -3.27 -31.06 -1.73
CA GLY A 53 -4.26 -30.54 -2.68
C GLY A 53 -5.65 -30.46 -2.06
N GLN A 54 -6.08 -29.26 -1.68
CA GLN A 54 -7.40 -29.00 -1.09
C GLN A 54 -8.36 -28.50 -2.16
N PRO A 55 -9.66 -28.85 -2.06
CA PRO A 55 -10.67 -28.20 -2.86
C PRO A 55 -10.60 -26.68 -2.70
N LEU A 56 -10.87 -25.93 -3.77
CA LEU A 56 -10.95 -24.50 -3.68
C LEU A 56 -12.11 -24.08 -2.77
N VAL A 57 -11.84 -23.12 -1.87
CA VAL A 57 -12.94 -22.50 -1.11
C VAL A 57 -13.90 -21.77 -2.06
N PRO A 58 -15.20 -21.60 -1.70
CA PRO A 58 -16.21 -21.08 -2.62
C PRO A 58 -15.81 -19.81 -3.36
N VAL A 59 -15.26 -18.81 -2.69
CA VAL A 59 -14.89 -17.53 -3.33
C VAL A 59 -13.72 -17.66 -4.32
N VAL A 60 -12.79 -18.60 -4.10
CA VAL A 60 -11.69 -18.87 -5.04
C VAL A 60 -12.22 -19.69 -6.22
N GLN A 61 -13.15 -20.62 -5.96
CA GLN A 61 -13.85 -21.36 -7.01
C GLN A 61 -14.68 -20.44 -7.90
N GLU A 62 -15.33 -19.42 -7.33
CA GLU A 62 -16.06 -18.40 -8.11
C GLU A 62 -15.11 -17.63 -9.05
N LEU A 63 -13.91 -17.26 -8.59
CA LEU A 63 -12.91 -16.63 -9.47
C LEU A 63 -12.48 -17.58 -10.60
N LYS A 64 -12.25 -18.86 -10.28
CA LYS A 64 -11.96 -19.88 -11.31
C LYS A 64 -13.08 -19.96 -12.35
N ASN A 65 -14.32 -20.03 -11.89
CA ASN A 65 -15.48 -20.10 -12.78
C ASN A 65 -15.60 -18.85 -13.66
N LEU A 66 -15.35 -17.66 -13.10
CA LEU A 66 -15.33 -16.40 -13.85
C LEU A 66 -14.27 -16.44 -14.96
N ILE A 67 -13.05 -16.87 -14.65
CA ILE A 67 -11.95 -16.97 -15.62
C ILE A 67 -12.32 -17.96 -16.74
N GLU A 68 -12.85 -19.14 -16.39
CA GLU A 68 -13.11 -20.24 -17.35
C GLU A 68 -14.39 -20.04 -18.17
N SER A 69 -15.32 -19.22 -17.70
CA SER A 69 -16.57 -18.93 -18.41
C SER A 69 -16.53 -17.69 -19.31
N ASP A 70 -15.54 -16.82 -19.14
CA ASP A 70 -15.36 -15.62 -19.95
C ASP A 70 -14.11 -15.79 -20.84
N PRO A 71 -14.28 -15.99 -22.17
CA PRO A 71 -13.16 -16.27 -23.08
C PRO A 71 -12.09 -15.16 -23.11
N GLU A 72 -12.48 -13.91 -22.92
CA GLU A 72 -11.53 -12.77 -22.87
C GLU A 72 -10.69 -12.85 -21.60
N LEU A 73 -11.32 -13.05 -20.45
CA LEU A 73 -10.60 -13.22 -19.20
C LEU A 73 -9.70 -14.45 -19.22
N PHE A 74 -10.20 -15.58 -19.76
CA PHE A 74 -9.38 -16.79 -19.90
C PHE A 74 -8.09 -16.53 -20.68
N MET A 75 -8.20 -15.87 -21.84
CA MET A 75 -7.03 -15.50 -22.64
C MET A 75 -6.08 -14.57 -21.89
N LEU A 76 -6.61 -13.54 -21.24
CA LEU A 76 -5.81 -12.57 -20.49
C LEU A 76 -5.07 -13.22 -19.31
N PHE A 77 -5.74 -14.11 -18.57
CA PHE A 77 -5.12 -14.86 -17.47
C PHE A 77 -4.05 -15.83 -17.96
N MET A 78 -4.16 -16.41 -19.14
CA MET A 78 -3.09 -17.20 -19.75
C MET A 78 -1.91 -16.31 -20.17
N GLN A 79 -2.20 -15.24 -20.91
CA GLN A 79 -1.19 -14.34 -21.45
C GLN A 79 -0.35 -13.63 -20.38
N MET A 80 -0.94 -13.24 -19.25
CA MET A 80 -0.17 -12.52 -18.23
C MET A 80 0.99 -13.33 -17.66
N PHE A 81 0.87 -14.66 -17.60
CA PHE A 81 1.98 -15.52 -17.18
C PHE A 81 3.00 -15.74 -18.30
N GLU A 82 2.55 -15.82 -19.56
CA GLU A 82 3.45 -15.92 -20.72
C GLU A 82 4.25 -14.63 -20.96
N GLN A 83 3.69 -13.48 -20.61
CA GLN A 83 4.32 -12.18 -20.76
C GLN A 83 5.34 -11.85 -19.65
N VAL A 84 5.42 -12.65 -18.58
CA VAL A 84 6.49 -12.50 -17.59
C VAL A 84 7.83 -12.79 -18.26
N PRO A 85 8.81 -11.85 -18.25
CA PRO A 85 10.05 -12.01 -18.99
C PRO A 85 10.87 -13.19 -18.46
N SER A 86 10.99 -14.26 -19.25
CA SER A 86 11.77 -15.46 -18.90
C SER A 86 13.29 -15.26 -18.99
N ASN A 87 13.74 -14.19 -19.66
CA ASN A 87 15.15 -14.00 -20.02
C ASN A 87 15.93 -13.07 -19.08
N THR A 88 15.35 -12.59 -18.01
CA THR A 88 16.03 -11.73 -17.04
C THR A 88 16.55 -12.58 -15.87
N PRO A 89 17.84 -12.44 -15.46
CA PRO A 89 18.43 -13.25 -14.39
C PRO A 89 17.68 -13.25 -13.06
N LYS A 90 16.87 -12.24 -12.81
CA LYS A 90 16.05 -12.14 -11.58
C LYS A 90 14.76 -12.94 -11.65
N TYR A 91 14.22 -13.21 -12.85
CA TYR A 91 13.06 -14.08 -13.05
C TYR A 91 13.43 -15.56 -13.17
N GLN A 92 14.72 -15.85 -13.45
CA GLN A 92 15.23 -17.21 -13.71
C GLN A 92 15.69 -17.96 -12.45
N LYS A 93 15.50 -17.44 -11.26
CA LYS A 93 16.07 -18.02 -10.04
C LYS A 93 15.14 -18.94 -9.25
N ASP A 94 14.23 -19.64 -9.91
CA ASP A 94 13.84 -20.92 -9.36
C ASP A 94 14.97 -21.94 -9.68
N PRO A 95 15.18 -22.95 -8.84
CA PRO A 95 16.19 -23.99 -9.08
C PRO A 95 16.01 -24.74 -10.41
N THR A 96 14.84 -24.64 -11.04
CA THR A 96 14.50 -25.30 -12.32
C THR A 96 14.60 -24.35 -13.51
N GLY A 97 14.92 -23.07 -13.31
CA GLY A 97 14.97 -22.04 -14.35
C GLY A 97 13.60 -21.66 -14.91
N GLN A 98 12.52 -22.05 -14.25
CA GLN A 98 11.14 -21.76 -14.68
C GLN A 98 10.48 -20.71 -13.80
N PRO A 99 9.43 -20.00 -14.31
CA PRO A 99 8.63 -19.11 -13.50
C PRO A 99 8.07 -19.86 -12.27
N GLN A 100 8.16 -19.24 -11.10
CA GLN A 100 7.72 -19.84 -9.83
C GLN A 100 6.24 -20.20 -9.86
N ILE A 101 5.43 -19.38 -10.53
CA ILE A 101 4.00 -19.58 -10.71
C ILE A 101 3.75 -19.62 -12.22
N ARG A 102 3.25 -20.73 -12.71
CA ARG A 102 3.24 -21.07 -14.14
C ARG A 102 1.95 -20.71 -14.86
N ASP A 103 0.84 -20.74 -14.13
CA ASP A 103 -0.48 -20.52 -14.71
C ASP A 103 -1.49 -20.05 -13.65
N TYR A 104 -2.68 -19.65 -14.10
CA TYR A 104 -3.75 -19.20 -13.23
C TYR A 104 -4.28 -20.30 -12.30
N ARG A 105 -4.19 -21.57 -12.67
CA ARG A 105 -4.68 -22.68 -11.83
C ARG A 105 -3.78 -22.84 -10.60
N GLN A 106 -2.47 -22.82 -10.83
CA GLN A 106 -1.49 -22.81 -9.74
C GLN A 106 -1.66 -21.56 -8.87
N MET A 107 -1.82 -20.37 -9.47
CA MET A 107 -2.13 -19.13 -8.76
C MET A 107 -3.35 -19.29 -7.85
N LEU A 108 -4.46 -19.84 -8.35
CA LEU A 108 -5.67 -20.05 -7.56
C LEU A 108 -5.47 -21.03 -6.40
N GLN A 109 -4.71 -22.10 -6.60
CA GLN A 109 -4.37 -23.05 -5.54
C GLN A 109 -3.53 -22.37 -4.43
N LEU A 110 -2.58 -21.52 -4.81
CA LEU A 110 -1.76 -20.78 -3.86
C LEU A 110 -2.59 -19.74 -3.08
N ILE A 111 -3.46 -18.99 -3.76
CA ILE A 111 -4.41 -18.07 -3.12
C ILE A 111 -5.31 -18.85 -2.15
N ASN A 112 -5.84 -20.00 -2.57
CA ASN A 112 -6.65 -20.87 -1.72
C ASN A 112 -5.93 -21.25 -0.43
N ARG A 113 -4.64 -21.56 -0.53
CA ARG A 113 -3.80 -21.88 0.64
C ARG A 113 -3.62 -20.72 1.58
N VAL A 114 -3.56 -19.48 1.05
CA VAL A 114 -3.43 -18.25 1.84
C VAL A 114 -4.68 -17.95 2.65
N MET A 115 -5.87 -18.41 2.22
CA MET A 115 -7.15 -18.07 2.87
C MET A 115 -7.23 -18.44 4.37
N THR A 116 -6.37 -19.33 4.83
CA THR A 116 -6.26 -19.76 6.24
C THR A 116 -4.88 -19.50 6.83
N LYS A 117 -4.11 -18.58 6.22
CA LYS A 117 -2.79 -18.20 6.70
C LYS A 117 -2.77 -16.72 7.09
N ALA A 118 -2.24 -16.43 8.28
CA ALA A 118 -1.89 -15.07 8.68
C ALA A 118 -0.46 -14.76 8.19
N PRO A 119 -0.17 -13.49 7.84
CA PRO A 119 1.17 -13.07 7.46
C PRO A 119 2.19 -13.30 8.59
N GLU A 120 3.21 -14.06 8.31
CA GLU A 120 4.35 -14.23 9.21
C GLU A 120 5.28 -13.01 9.11
N PHE A 121 6.01 -12.73 10.19
CA PHE A 121 7.09 -11.75 10.11
C PHE A 121 8.20 -12.25 9.18
N ASN A 122 8.72 -11.37 8.36
CA ASN A 122 9.94 -11.60 7.60
C ASN A 122 10.60 -10.27 7.23
N GLN A 123 11.82 -10.34 6.72
CA GLN A 123 12.62 -9.16 6.41
C GLN A 123 12.29 -8.53 5.05
N THR A 124 11.32 -9.06 4.29
CA THR A 124 11.08 -8.62 2.92
C THR A 124 9.90 -7.67 2.77
N GLY A 125 9.04 -7.56 3.77
CA GLY A 125 7.79 -6.80 3.64
C GLY A 125 6.76 -7.43 2.70
N LEU A 126 7.17 -8.11 1.61
CA LEU A 126 6.27 -8.74 0.63
C LEU A 126 5.55 -9.97 1.18
N VAL A 127 6.17 -10.71 2.08
CA VAL A 127 5.52 -11.87 2.68
C VAL A 127 4.41 -11.45 3.66
N GLY A 128 4.39 -10.20 4.09
CA GLY A 128 3.22 -9.56 4.71
C GLY A 128 2.05 -9.36 3.73
N PHE A 129 2.28 -9.59 2.43
CA PHE A 129 1.32 -9.48 1.33
C PHE A 129 1.35 -10.76 0.50
N PRO A 130 0.83 -11.88 1.02
CA PRO A 130 1.03 -13.19 0.41
C PRO A 130 0.37 -13.33 -0.97
N ILE A 131 -0.79 -12.74 -1.22
CA ILE A 131 -1.43 -12.76 -2.54
C ILE A 131 -0.65 -11.90 -3.52
N ASN A 132 -0.22 -10.70 -3.11
CA ASN A 132 0.64 -9.86 -3.94
C ASN A 132 1.96 -10.57 -4.29
N ALA A 133 2.56 -11.29 -3.34
CA ALA A 133 3.76 -12.08 -3.60
C ALA A 133 3.55 -13.14 -4.68
N ILE A 134 2.34 -13.74 -4.74
CA ILE A 134 1.96 -14.73 -5.76
C ILE A 134 1.83 -14.10 -7.15
N ILE A 135 1.24 -12.91 -7.25
CA ILE A 135 0.86 -12.29 -8.53
C ILE A 135 1.75 -11.12 -8.95
N ASN A 136 2.77 -10.81 -8.19
CA ASN A 136 3.59 -9.60 -8.37
C ASN A 136 4.14 -9.43 -9.79
N TRP A 137 4.72 -10.47 -10.38
CA TRP A 137 5.29 -10.39 -11.73
C TRP A 137 4.25 -10.32 -12.85
N PRO A 138 3.22 -11.19 -12.90
CA PRO A 138 2.20 -11.10 -13.94
C PRO A 138 1.39 -9.81 -13.86
N MET A 139 1.26 -9.19 -12.69
CA MET A 139 0.47 -7.97 -12.48
C MET A 139 0.96 -6.78 -13.32
N ALA A 140 2.28 -6.64 -13.49
CA ALA A 140 2.92 -5.55 -14.26
C ALA A 140 2.98 -5.79 -15.77
N THR A 141 2.51 -6.94 -16.27
CA THR A 141 2.46 -7.25 -17.70
C THR A 141 1.28 -6.55 -18.39
N PRO A 142 1.30 -6.36 -19.72
CA PRO A 142 0.17 -5.76 -20.45
C PRO A 142 -1.15 -6.50 -20.21
N ALA A 143 -1.17 -7.84 -20.27
CA ALA A 143 -2.36 -8.63 -19.98
C ALA A 143 -2.75 -8.54 -18.49
N GLY A 144 -1.77 -8.61 -17.57
CA GLY A 144 -2.01 -8.47 -16.14
C GLY A 144 -2.59 -7.12 -15.76
N THR A 145 -2.08 -6.03 -16.32
CA THR A 145 -2.67 -4.70 -16.11
C THR A 145 -4.15 -4.69 -16.53
N THR A 146 -4.50 -5.30 -17.66
CA THR A 146 -5.90 -5.40 -18.12
C THR A 146 -6.73 -6.25 -17.17
N VAL A 147 -6.22 -7.41 -16.73
CA VAL A 147 -6.86 -8.30 -15.76
C VAL A 147 -7.18 -7.58 -14.46
N PHE A 148 -6.17 -6.94 -13.86
CA PHE A 148 -6.31 -6.35 -12.51
C PHE A 148 -7.02 -4.98 -12.51
N LEU A 149 -7.28 -4.40 -13.67
CA LEU A 149 -8.19 -3.25 -13.83
C LEU A 149 -9.63 -3.69 -14.17
N ASN A 150 -9.87 -4.95 -14.50
CA ASN A 150 -11.21 -5.44 -14.89
C ASN A 150 -12.17 -5.43 -13.70
N PRO A 151 -13.36 -4.76 -13.82
CA PRO A 151 -14.31 -4.66 -12.72
C PRO A 151 -14.86 -5.99 -12.21
N LYS A 152 -15.07 -6.99 -13.11
CA LYS A 152 -15.56 -8.32 -12.73
C LYS A 152 -14.52 -9.04 -11.87
N VAL A 153 -13.24 -8.97 -12.26
CA VAL A 153 -12.12 -9.54 -11.52
C VAL A 153 -12.00 -8.87 -10.16
N ASN A 154 -12.03 -7.54 -10.11
CA ASN A 154 -11.94 -6.81 -8.85
C ASN A 154 -13.11 -7.09 -7.91
N SER A 155 -14.33 -7.23 -8.43
CA SER A 155 -15.48 -7.67 -7.62
C SER A 155 -15.24 -9.04 -6.96
N GLN A 156 -14.62 -9.97 -7.68
CA GLN A 156 -14.32 -11.29 -7.14
C GLN A 156 -13.14 -11.28 -6.17
N LEU A 157 -12.09 -10.50 -6.47
CA LEU A 157 -10.96 -10.29 -5.55
C LEU A 157 -11.41 -9.67 -4.23
N LYS A 158 -12.37 -8.72 -4.27
CA LYS A 158 -12.97 -8.16 -3.05
C LYS A 158 -13.59 -9.25 -2.16
N LYS A 159 -14.32 -10.21 -2.74
CA LYS A 159 -14.91 -11.31 -1.96
C LYS A 159 -13.83 -12.17 -1.31
N ILE A 160 -12.75 -12.47 -2.06
CA ILE A 160 -11.60 -13.23 -1.56
C ILE A 160 -10.95 -12.49 -0.39
N LEU A 161 -10.65 -11.20 -0.55
CA LEU A 161 -10.04 -10.38 0.48
C LEU A 161 -10.93 -10.23 1.72
N ASN A 162 -12.23 -10.08 1.54
CA ASN A 162 -13.18 -10.02 2.65
C ASN A 162 -13.20 -11.33 3.46
N GLN A 163 -13.25 -12.48 2.78
CA GLN A 163 -13.21 -13.78 3.46
C GLN A 163 -11.87 -14.00 4.18
N TRP A 164 -10.76 -13.64 3.55
CA TRP A 164 -9.46 -13.70 4.23
C TRP A 164 -9.41 -12.76 5.43
N GLY A 165 -9.98 -11.56 5.28
CA GLY A 165 -10.13 -10.59 6.35
C GLY A 165 -10.87 -11.13 7.57
N GLU A 166 -11.93 -11.89 7.37
CA GLU A 166 -12.65 -12.56 8.48
C GLU A 166 -11.74 -13.58 9.21
N PHE A 167 -10.92 -14.33 8.46
CA PHE A 167 -9.90 -15.18 9.10
C PHE A 167 -8.89 -14.35 9.89
N LEU A 168 -8.39 -13.24 9.34
CA LEU A 168 -7.41 -12.39 10.02
C LEU A 168 -7.96 -11.70 11.28
N LYS A 169 -9.27 -11.48 11.36
CA LYS A 169 -9.96 -10.98 12.57
C LYS A 169 -10.23 -12.07 13.59
N SER A 170 -10.13 -13.34 13.21
CA SER A 170 -10.38 -14.46 14.10
C SER A 170 -9.20 -14.76 15.02
N LYS A 171 -9.46 -15.46 16.13
CA LYS A 171 -8.43 -15.91 17.08
C LYS A 171 -7.45 -16.92 16.46
N GLU A 172 -7.86 -17.62 15.42
CA GLU A 172 -7.05 -18.61 14.72
C GLU A 172 -5.85 -17.95 14.00
N SER A 173 -5.95 -16.67 13.66
CA SER A 173 -4.88 -15.90 13.00
C SER A 173 -3.70 -15.55 13.92
N ARG A 174 -3.85 -15.72 15.24
CA ARG A 174 -2.82 -15.33 16.23
C ARG A 174 -1.57 -16.18 16.22
N TYR A 175 -1.57 -17.34 15.56
CA TYR A 175 -0.46 -18.30 15.62
C TYR A 175 0.88 -17.71 15.15
N VAL A 176 0.88 -16.60 14.40
CA VAL A 176 2.08 -15.87 13.98
C VAL A 176 2.55 -14.82 15.00
N LEU A 177 1.71 -14.52 16.02
CA LEU A 177 2.03 -13.56 17.07
C LEU A 177 2.80 -14.25 18.20
N THR A 178 4.00 -14.75 17.86
CA THR A 178 4.87 -15.55 18.73
C THR A 178 6.27 -14.96 18.80
N ASP A 179 7.08 -15.52 19.66
CA ASP A 179 8.50 -15.20 19.83
C ASP A 179 9.42 -16.04 18.95
N HIS A 180 8.88 -16.78 17.97
CA HIS A 180 9.72 -17.52 17.02
C HIS A 180 10.76 -16.55 16.40
N PRO A 181 12.07 -16.89 16.43
CA PRO A 181 13.13 -15.90 16.19
C PRO A 181 13.06 -15.18 14.85
N GLU A 182 12.61 -15.86 13.79
CA GLU A 182 12.65 -15.38 12.40
C GLU A 182 11.26 -15.01 11.86
N THR A 183 10.23 -15.81 12.20
CA THR A 183 8.88 -15.69 11.61
C THR A 183 7.81 -15.17 12.56
N GLY A 184 8.12 -15.11 13.87
CA GLY A 184 7.18 -14.57 14.86
C GLY A 184 7.23 -13.06 14.97
N TRP A 185 6.07 -12.41 15.06
CA TRP A 185 5.95 -10.95 15.18
C TRP A 185 6.53 -10.38 16.48
N PHE A 186 6.83 -11.24 17.47
CA PHE A 186 7.52 -10.89 18.71
C PHE A 186 8.87 -11.61 18.85
N GLY A 187 9.35 -12.18 17.74
CA GLY A 187 10.65 -12.83 17.67
C GLY A 187 11.83 -11.84 17.65
N ARG A 188 13.03 -12.38 17.61
CA ARG A 188 14.28 -11.61 17.58
C ARG A 188 14.31 -10.59 16.44
N ASP A 189 13.98 -11.02 15.23
CA ASP A 189 14.13 -10.19 14.04
C ASP A 189 13.02 -9.14 13.96
N ALA A 190 11.80 -9.47 14.40
CA ALA A 190 10.71 -8.51 14.53
C ALA A 190 11.01 -7.43 15.58
N LYS A 191 11.56 -7.81 16.73
CA LYS A 191 12.00 -6.85 17.77
C LYS A 191 13.10 -5.92 17.27
N LYS A 192 14.02 -6.42 16.43
CA LYS A 192 15.04 -5.59 15.80
C LYS A 192 14.43 -4.60 14.79
N ALA A 193 13.42 -5.01 14.04
CA ALA A 193 12.73 -4.15 13.07
C ALA A 193 11.79 -3.12 13.76
N MET A 194 11.24 -3.48 14.92
CA MET A 194 10.32 -2.64 15.70
C MET A 194 10.81 -2.47 17.16
N PRO A 195 11.98 -1.85 17.40
CA PRO A 195 12.65 -1.86 18.72
C PRO A 195 11.88 -1.17 19.84
N THR A 196 10.94 -0.28 19.49
CA THR A 196 10.13 0.48 20.46
C THR A 196 8.72 -0.07 20.61
N PHE A 197 8.37 -1.21 19.98
CA PHE A 197 7.01 -1.73 19.88
C PHE A 197 6.29 -1.78 21.24
N ILE A 198 6.87 -2.46 22.23
CA ILE A 198 6.26 -2.61 23.58
C ILE A 198 6.09 -1.25 24.28
N LYS A 199 7.03 -0.33 24.04
CA LYS A 199 7.00 1.01 24.62
C LYS A 199 5.96 1.90 23.96
N ASP A 200 5.72 1.71 22.66
CA ASP A 200 4.87 2.58 21.86
C ASP A 200 3.41 2.14 21.83
N PHE A 201 3.14 0.82 21.79
CA PHE A 201 1.80 0.30 21.56
C PHE A 201 1.15 -0.31 22.81
N GLN A 202 -0.19 -0.29 22.84
CA GLN A 202 -0.99 -0.94 23.87
C GLN A 202 -0.87 -2.46 23.70
N CYS A 203 -0.05 -3.07 24.52
CA CYS A 203 0.16 -4.51 24.59
C CYS A 203 0.72 -4.90 25.97
N ASP A 204 0.60 -6.17 26.34
CA ASP A 204 1.18 -6.72 27.55
C ASP A 204 2.03 -7.94 27.24
N PRO A 205 3.38 -7.81 27.23
CA PRO A 205 4.29 -8.93 26.95
C PRO A 205 4.18 -10.13 27.91
N LYS A 206 3.48 -9.99 29.04
CA LYS A 206 3.23 -11.08 29.98
C LYS A 206 2.05 -11.95 29.60
N GLN A 207 1.18 -11.45 28.71
CA GLN A 207 0.04 -12.19 28.19
C GLN A 207 0.41 -12.97 26.94
N SER A 208 -0.30 -14.07 26.70
CA SER A 208 -0.21 -14.79 25.42
C SER A 208 -0.54 -13.84 24.26
N TYR A 209 0.22 -13.91 23.16
CA TYR A 209 0.08 -13.05 22.01
C TYR A 209 0.17 -11.54 22.32
N TYR A 210 0.84 -11.19 23.42
CA TYR A 210 0.92 -9.82 23.95
C TYR A 210 -0.45 -9.16 24.21
N GLY A 211 -1.49 -9.97 24.43
CA GLY A 211 -2.87 -9.53 24.66
C GLY A 211 -3.67 -9.27 23.40
N PHE A 212 -3.10 -9.41 22.21
CA PHE A 212 -3.83 -9.25 20.95
C PHE A 212 -4.79 -10.43 20.71
N THR A 213 -6.00 -10.10 20.24
CA THR A 213 -7.10 -11.04 20.05
C THR A 213 -7.09 -11.71 18.66
N SER A 214 -6.41 -11.10 17.68
CA SER A 214 -6.27 -11.55 16.31
C SER A 214 -5.04 -10.91 15.65
N TRP A 215 -4.70 -11.36 14.44
CA TRP A 215 -3.69 -10.68 13.64
C TRP A 215 -4.13 -9.26 13.23
N ASP A 216 -5.41 -9.09 12.90
CA ASP A 216 -5.95 -7.77 12.56
C ASP A 216 -5.91 -6.78 13.75
N ASP A 217 -6.18 -7.26 14.95
CA ASP A 217 -6.04 -6.47 16.18
C ASP A 217 -4.59 -6.00 16.39
N PHE A 218 -3.62 -6.88 16.11
CA PHE A 218 -2.20 -6.51 16.09
C PHE A 218 -1.89 -5.49 14.97
N PHE A 219 -2.45 -5.66 13.79
CA PHE A 219 -2.21 -4.78 12.65
C PHE A 219 -2.79 -3.39 12.86
N THR A 220 -4.00 -3.30 13.42
CA THR A 220 -4.71 -2.05 13.74
C THR A 220 -4.44 -1.55 15.17
N ARG A 221 -3.34 -1.99 15.78
CA ARG A 221 -2.92 -1.66 17.15
C ARG A 221 -2.96 -0.17 17.47
N GLN A 222 -3.10 0.17 18.72
CA GLN A 222 -3.18 1.56 19.20
C GLN A 222 -1.90 1.96 19.95
N PHE A 223 -1.54 3.23 19.86
CA PHE A 223 -0.47 3.79 20.70
C PHE A 223 -0.90 3.86 22.17
N ARG A 224 0.07 3.70 23.05
CA ARG A 224 -0.11 4.06 24.47
C ARG A 224 -0.37 5.55 24.61
N GLU A 225 -1.05 5.93 25.67
CA GLU A 225 -1.24 7.34 26.03
C GLU A 225 0.12 8.08 26.09
N GLY A 226 0.14 9.33 25.64
CA GLY A 226 1.34 10.16 25.57
C GLY A 226 2.33 9.78 24.46
N ARG A 227 2.09 8.70 23.68
CA ARG A 227 2.89 8.38 22.50
C ARG A 227 2.35 9.10 21.26
N ARG A 228 3.25 9.54 20.39
CA ARG A 228 2.87 10.33 19.20
C ARG A 228 2.02 11.56 19.56
N PRO A 229 2.53 12.49 20.41
CA PRO A 229 1.79 13.71 20.73
C PRO A 229 1.48 14.52 19.48
N VAL A 230 0.35 15.22 19.50
CA VAL A 230 -0.07 16.11 18.39
C VAL A 230 0.82 17.34 18.38
N ALA A 231 1.40 17.64 17.23
CA ALA A 231 2.22 18.84 17.06
C ALA A 231 1.37 20.12 17.14
N SER A 232 1.72 20.99 18.09
CA SER A 232 1.08 22.30 18.28
C SER A 232 -0.46 22.21 18.19
N PRO A 233 -1.14 21.51 19.12
CA PRO A 233 -2.56 21.17 18.99
C PRO A 233 -3.45 22.42 18.85
N MET A 234 -3.07 23.55 19.44
CA MET A 234 -3.84 24.81 19.41
C MET A 234 -3.39 25.75 18.28
N ASP A 235 -2.32 25.45 17.58
CA ASP A 235 -1.86 26.26 16.45
C ASP A 235 -2.45 25.71 15.13
N HIS A 236 -3.52 26.32 14.67
CA HIS A 236 -4.23 25.91 13.45
C HIS A 236 -3.45 26.19 12.16
N ALA A 237 -2.30 26.88 12.20
CA ALA A 237 -1.42 27.00 11.04
C ALA A 237 -0.51 25.77 10.83
N VAL A 238 -0.31 24.96 11.89
CA VAL A 238 0.49 23.74 11.81
C VAL A 238 -0.34 22.56 11.31
N ILE A 239 0.11 21.92 10.24
CA ILE A 239 -0.47 20.73 9.66
C ILE A 239 0.28 19.50 10.19
N ALA A 240 -0.47 18.54 10.74
CA ALA A 240 0.05 17.31 11.29
C ALA A 240 0.09 16.18 10.24
N ASN A 241 1.03 15.23 10.38
CA ASN A 241 1.07 14.03 9.56
C ASN A 241 -0.12 13.12 9.88
N SER A 242 -0.88 12.74 8.87
CA SER A 242 -2.07 11.91 9.03
C SER A 242 -1.77 10.44 9.34
N CYS A 243 -0.58 9.96 8.98
CA CYS A 243 -0.16 8.57 9.13
C CYS A 243 1.29 8.47 9.62
N GLU A 244 1.67 7.32 10.16
CA GLU A 244 3.06 6.93 10.39
C GLU A 244 3.67 6.55 9.04
N SER A 245 4.25 7.50 8.29
CA SER A 245 4.50 7.34 6.86
C SER A 245 5.75 8.03 6.37
N ALA A 246 6.34 7.51 5.30
CA ALA A 246 7.52 8.07 4.64
C ALA A 246 7.12 8.98 3.47
N PRO A 247 7.65 10.22 3.37
CA PRO A 247 7.37 11.10 2.25
C PRO A 247 7.71 10.45 0.92
N TYR A 248 6.72 10.35 0.01
CA TYR A 248 6.91 9.77 -1.32
C TYR A 248 6.99 10.83 -2.41
N ARG A 249 6.07 11.80 -2.39
CA ARG A 249 6.00 12.85 -3.42
C ARG A 249 5.37 14.13 -2.90
N LEU A 250 5.87 15.25 -3.43
CA LEU A 250 5.27 16.56 -3.25
C LEU A 250 5.07 17.16 -4.65
N ALA A 251 3.83 17.42 -5.04
CA ALA A 251 3.47 18.02 -6.32
C ALA A 251 2.72 19.33 -6.12
N ARG A 252 3.06 20.34 -6.92
CA ARG A 252 2.41 21.66 -6.93
C ARG A 252 1.83 21.93 -8.32
N GLY A 253 0.81 22.75 -8.40
CA GLY A 253 0.15 23.09 -9.66
C GLY A 253 -0.55 21.89 -10.29
N VAL A 254 -1.17 21.02 -9.47
CA VAL A 254 -1.82 19.78 -9.94
C VAL A 254 -3.03 20.09 -10.80
N LYS A 255 -3.25 19.28 -11.83
CA LYS A 255 -4.31 19.47 -12.82
C LYS A 255 -5.55 18.66 -12.51
N GLY A 256 -6.70 19.09 -12.98
CA GLY A 256 -7.95 18.32 -12.99
C GLY A 256 -7.78 17.01 -13.74
N SER A 257 -7.20 17.08 -14.95
CA SER A 257 -6.77 15.91 -15.74
C SER A 257 -5.36 16.11 -16.25
N ASP A 258 -4.58 15.04 -16.28
CA ASP A 258 -3.21 15.07 -16.80
C ASP A 258 -2.89 13.78 -17.55
N THR A 259 -1.79 13.78 -18.30
CA THR A 259 -1.29 12.61 -19.03
C THR A 259 -0.52 11.70 -18.07
N PHE A 260 -0.81 10.40 -18.11
CA PHE A 260 -0.10 9.41 -17.31
C PHE A 260 1.17 8.93 -18.01
N TRP A 261 2.28 8.94 -17.27
CA TRP A 261 3.56 8.39 -17.68
C TRP A 261 3.87 7.15 -16.83
N ILE A 262 4.47 6.13 -17.42
CA ILE A 262 4.86 4.93 -16.69
C ILE A 262 5.86 5.32 -15.58
N LYS A 263 5.56 4.90 -14.32
CA LYS A 263 6.41 5.04 -13.14
C LYS A 263 6.80 6.48 -12.72
N SER A 264 6.34 7.51 -13.39
CA SER A 264 6.53 8.91 -13.02
C SER A 264 5.25 9.71 -13.27
N GLN A 265 4.14 9.23 -12.74
CA GLN A 265 2.82 9.71 -13.08
C GLN A 265 2.55 11.10 -12.52
N PRO A 266 2.10 12.08 -13.32
CA PRO A 266 1.45 13.26 -12.79
C PRO A 266 0.12 12.87 -12.15
N TYR A 267 -0.35 13.70 -11.22
CA TYR A 267 -1.64 13.49 -10.58
C TYR A 267 -2.77 14.04 -11.46
N SER A 268 -3.86 13.25 -11.60
CA SER A 268 -5.13 13.69 -12.16
C SER A 268 -6.18 13.73 -11.07
N LEU A 269 -6.57 14.91 -10.62
CA LEU A 269 -7.53 15.10 -9.54
C LEU A 269 -8.88 14.44 -9.87
N TYR A 270 -9.30 14.47 -11.15
CA TYR A 270 -10.55 13.84 -11.60
C TYR A 270 -10.60 12.35 -11.21
N HIS A 271 -9.52 11.62 -11.47
CA HIS A 271 -9.46 10.20 -11.14
C HIS A 271 -9.23 9.96 -9.65
N MET A 272 -8.32 10.73 -9.02
CA MET A 272 -8.05 10.59 -7.58
C MET A 272 -9.31 10.79 -6.73
N LEU A 273 -10.11 11.82 -7.06
CA LEU A 273 -11.33 12.19 -6.34
C LEU A 273 -12.59 11.54 -6.94
N ALA A 274 -12.44 10.61 -7.89
CA ALA A 274 -13.51 9.83 -8.50
C ALA A 274 -14.67 10.70 -9.03
N GLY A 275 -14.35 11.72 -9.83
CA GLY A 275 -15.32 12.62 -10.46
C GLY A 275 -16.09 13.52 -9.48
N ASP A 276 -15.56 13.75 -8.27
CA ASP A 276 -16.26 14.54 -7.27
C ASP A 276 -16.48 16.00 -7.71
N PRO A 277 -17.66 16.61 -7.49
CA PRO A 277 -17.92 18.01 -7.84
C PRO A 277 -16.96 19.03 -7.22
N LEU A 278 -16.28 18.70 -6.14
CA LEU A 278 -15.33 19.59 -5.46
C LEU A 278 -13.95 19.66 -6.13
N ILE A 279 -13.69 18.89 -7.19
CA ILE A 279 -12.39 18.82 -7.89
C ILE A 279 -11.88 20.21 -8.28
N GLY A 280 -12.74 21.06 -8.84
CA GLY A 280 -12.36 22.41 -9.29
C GLY A 280 -11.77 23.29 -8.20
N GLN A 281 -12.01 23.02 -6.93
CA GLN A 281 -11.41 23.76 -5.82
C GLN A 281 -9.95 23.42 -5.60
N PHE A 282 -9.46 22.28 -6.11
CA PHE A 282 -8.10 21.77 -5.90
C PHE A 282 -7.21 21.90 -7.13
N GLU A 283 -7.74 22.29 -8.28
CA GLU A 283 -6.95 22.52 -9.49
C GLU A 283 -5.92 23.63 -9.26
N GLY A 284 -4.67 23.39 -9.69
CA GLY A 284 -3.54 24.28 -9.42
C GLY A 284 -2.97 24.14 -8.00
N GLY A 285 -3.57 23.30 -7.16
CA GLY A 285 -3.20 23.11 -5.77
C GLY A 285 -1.97 22.25 -5.53
N THR A 286 -1.82 21.78 -4.30
CA THR A 286 -0.67 21.00 -3.84
C THR A 286 -1.13 19.62 -3.35
N ILE A 287 -0.40 18.56 -3.74
CA ILE A 287 -0.55 17.21 -3.20
C ILE A 287 0.74 16.80 -2.50
N TYR A 288 0.61 16.39 -1.24
CA TYR A 288 1.63 15.64 -0.51
C TYR A 288 1.20 14.19 -0.43
N GLN A 289 2.04 13.27 -0.90
CA GLN A 289 1.84 11.82 -0.80
C GLN A 289 2.90 11.20 0.07
N ALA A 290 2.51 10.25 0.94
CA ALA A 290 3.43 9.49 1.77
C ALA A 290 2.97 8.02 1.91
N PHE A 291 3.95 7.13 2.05
CA PHE A 291 3.83 5.67 2.04
C PHE A 291 3.84 5.09 3.45
N LEU A 292 3.00 4.10 3.70
CA LEU A 292 2.99 3.30 4.92
C LEU A 292 3.46 1.87 4.60
N SER A 293 4.49 1.41 5.29
CA SER A 293 4.93 0.01 5.19
C SER A 293 4.05 -0.91 6.03
N ALA A 294 4.14 -2.24 5.79
CA ALA A 294 3.46 -3.26 6.59
C ALA A 294 3.78 -3.21 8.10
N LEU A 295 4.95 -2.69 8.47
CA LEU A 295 5.39 -2.56 9.86
C LEU A 295 4.86 -1.30 10.54
N SER A 296 4.33 -0.34 9.75
CA SER A 296 3.86 0.95 10.25
C SER A 296 2.58 0.82 11.08
N TYR A 297 2.20 1.90 11.72
CA TYR A 297 0.90 2.09 12.34
C TYR A 297 -0.13 2.45 11.28
N HIS A 298 -1.28 1.79 11.24
CA HIS A 298 -2.22 1.87 10.13
C HIS A 298 -3.53 2.64 10.41
N ARG A 299 -3.65 3.30 11.58
CA ARG A 299 -4.76 4.23 11.83
C ARG A 299 -4.45 5.61 11.29
N TRP A 300 -5.47 6.31 10.81
CA TRP A 300 -5.40 7.64 10.22
C TRP A 300 -5.85 8.71 11.19
N HIS A 301 -5.20 9.86 11.14
CA HIS A 301 -5.50 10.96 12.02
C HIS A 301 -5.71 12.27 11.26
N SER A 302 -6.57 13.15 11.81
CA SER A 302 -6.83 14.43 11.17
C SER A 302 -5.58 15.30 11.14
N PRO A 303 -5.19 15.82 9.97
CA PRO A 303 -4.05 16.72 9.85
C PRO A 303 -4.34 18.11 10.41
N VAL A 304 -5.61 18.48 10.52
CA VAL A 304 -6.09 19.80 10.94
C VAL A 304 -7.29 19.64 11.86
N SER A 305 -7.63 20.70 12.63
CA SER A 305 -8.94 20.81 13.25
C SER A 305 -9.94 21.34 12.24
N GLY A 306 -11.18 20.83 12.23
CA GLY A 306 -12.18 21.23 11.26
C GLY A 306 -13.41 20.36 11.24
N ARG A 307 -14.34 20.66 10.35
CA ARG A 307 -15.57 19.92 10.14
C ARG A 307 -15.45 18.97 8.96
N VAL A 308 -15.79 17.71 9.16
CA VAL A 308 -15.92 16.73 8.09
C VAL A 308 -17.12 17.09 7.22
N VAL A 309 -16.89 17.47 5.96
CA VAL A 309 -17.95 17.92 5.06
C VAL A 309 -18.40 16.81 4.09
N LYS A 310 -17.54 15.83 3.84
CA LYS A 310 -17.86 14.68 2.98
C LYS A 310 -16.95 13.49 3.30
N THR A 311 -17.52 12.31 3.21
CA THR A 311 -16.76 11.04 3.26
C THR A 311 -17.23 10.15 2.12
N LYS A 312 -16.31 9.38 1.51
CA LYS A 312 -16.64 8.43 0.46
C LYS A 312 -15.64 7.27 0.48
N LEU A 313 -16.15 6.03 0.45
CA LEU A 313 -15.37 4.87 0.08
C LEU A 313 -15.49 4.70 -1.44
N ILE A 314 -14.36 4.61 -2.12
CA ILE A 314 -14.30 4.48 -3.58
C ILE A 314 -13.81 3.08 -3.86
N GLU A 315 -14.66 2.30 -4.50
CA GLU A 315 -14.27 1.00 -5.04
C GLU A 315 -13.25 1.19 -6.15
N GLY A 316 -12.29 0.28 -6.25
CA GLY A 316 -11.24 0.36 -7.25
C GLY A 316 -10.56 -0.98 -7.46
N SER A 317 -9.40 -0.96 -8.07
CA SER A 317 -8.56 -2.15 -8.18
C SER A 317 -7.92 -2.47 -6.83
N TYR A 318 -7.67 -3.76 -6.61
CA TYR A 318 -6.95 -4.25 -5.43
C TYR A 318 -5.49 -4.51 -5.74
N TYR A 319 -5.22 -5.08 -6.92
CA TYR A 319 -3.88 -5.43 -7.38
C TYR A 319 -3.60 -4.74 -8.71
N ALA A 320 -3.33 -3.44 -8.68
CA ALA A 320 -2.98 -2.68 -9.87
C ALA A 320 -1.56 -2.13 -9.78
N GLU A 321 -0.85 -2.25 -10.88
CA GLU A 321 0.48 -1.70 -11.05
C GLU A 321 0.56 -1.01 -12.41
N ALA A 322 1.31 0.10 -12.52
CA ALA A 322 1.57 0.72 -13.80
C ALA A 322 2.42 -0.21 -14.67
N LEU A 323 2.16 -0.20 -15.97
CA LEU A 323 2.93 -0.98 -16.94
C LEU A 323 4.43 -0.78 -16.74
N SER A 324 5.16 -1.89 -16.67
CA SER A 324 6.61 -1.89 -16.60
C SER A 324 7.21 -2.01 -18.00
N VAL A 325 8.18 -1.16 -18.30
CA VAL A 325 9.00 -1.30 -19.51
C VAL A 325 10.35 -1.88 -19.09
N GLY A 326 10.51 -3.18 -19.28
CA GLY A 326 11.70 -3.90 -18.87
C GLY A 326 11.66 -4.33 -17.39
N PHE A 327 12.84 -4.55 -16.81
CA PHE A 327 12.98 -4.97 -15.43
C PHE A 327 12.61 -3.82 -14.48
N ASP A 328 11.66 -4.08 -13.59
CA ASP A 328 11.23 -3.16 -12.54
C ASP A 328 11.45 -3.77 -11.15
N PRO A 329 12.56 -3.43 -10.47
CA PRO A 329 12.85 -3.97 -9.16
C PRO A 329 12.01 -3.35 -8.03
N ALA A 330 11.37 -2.22 -8.31
CA ALA A 330 10.60 -1.49 -7.30
C ALA A 330 9.14 -1.94 -7.21
N GLY A 331 8.64 -2.64 -8.25
CA GLY A 331 7.27 -3.15 -8.29
C GLY A 331 6.23 -2.06 -8.04
N PRO A 332 5.21 -2.33 -7.20
CA PRO A 332 4.16 -1.35 -6.89
C PRO A 332 4.65 -0.05 -6.25
N ASN A 333 5.87 -0.02 -5.69
CA ASN A 333 6.40 1.19 -5.03
C ASN A 333 6.51 2.38 -5.96
N GLU A 334 6.95 2.17 -7.20
CA GLU A 334 7.02 3.23 -8.19
C GLU A 334 5.65 3.54 -8.80
N SER A 335 4.69 2.66 -8.62
CA SER A 335 3.30 2.83 -9.06
C SER A 335 2.43 3.62 -8.08
N GLN A 336 2.95 4.08 -6.93
CA GLN A 336 2.14 4.72 -5.89
C GLN A 336 1.36 5.94 -6.38
N GLY A 337 1.92 6.76 -7.26
CA GLY A 337 1.18 7.86 -7.90
C GLY A 337 0.01 7.33 -8.73
N TYR A 338 0.23 6.28 -9.52
CA TYR A 338 -0.78 5.66 -10.37
C TYR A 338 -1.92 5.03 -9.56
N ILE A 339 -1.62 4.27 -8.52
CA ILE A 339 -2.66 3.60 -7.73
C ILE A 339 -3.60 4.57 -7.02
N THR A 340 -3.20 5.82 -6.77
CA THR A 340 -4.12 6.84 -6.22
C THR A 340 -5.31 7.11 -7.14
N HIS A 341 -5.23 6.74 -8.41
CA HIS A 341 -6.28 6.93 -9.42
C HIS A 341 -7.21 5.73 -9.58
N VAL A 342 -6.67 4.52 -9.39
CA VAL A 342 -7.36 3.27 -9.74
C VAL A 342 -7.68 2.37 -8.55
N ALA A 343 -6.90 2.46 -7.45
CA ALA A 343 -7.07 1.57 -6.32
C ALA A 343 -8.27 1.95 -5.43
N SER A 344 -8.73 0.96 -4.65
CA SER A 344 -9.72 1.16 -3.59
C SER A 344 -9.19 2.17 -2.58
N ARG A 345 -10.02 3.15 -2.18
CA ARG A 345 -9.57 4.26 -1.34
C ARG A 345 -10.68 4.93 -0.55
N ALA A 346 -10.31 5.51 0.60
CA ALA A 346 -11.18 6.37 1.38
C ALA A 346 -10.85 7.84 1.09
N LEU A 347 -11.88 8.64 0.87
CA LEU A 347 -11.80 10.08 0.63
C LEU A 347 -12.57 10.81 1.72
N ILE A 348 -11.91 11.77 2.38
CA ILE A 348 -12.49 12.61 3.43
C ILE A 348 -12.19 14.07 3.10
N PHE A 349 -13.24 14.89 2.99
CA PHE A 349 -13.09 16.34 2.88
C PHE A 349 -13.31 16.99 4.25
N ILE A 350 -12.42 17.88 4.62
CA ILE A 350 -12.44 18.61 5.88
C ILE A 350 -12.41 20.11 5.58
N GLU A 351 -13.40 20.84 6.06
CA GLU A 351 -13.34 22.31 6.13
C GLU A 351 -12.58 22.66 7.41
N ALA A 352 -11.34 23.10 7.25
CA ALA A 352 -10.46 23.41 8.37
C ALA A 352 -10.94 24.64 9.15
N ASP A 353 -10.74 24.66 10.47
CA ASP A 353 -11.03 25.82 11.33
C ASP A 353 -10.14 27.03 10.94
N ASN A 354 -8.96 26.78 10.38
CA ASN A 354 -8.11 27.82 9.83
C ASN A 354 -8.59 28.18 8.41
N PRO A 355 -9.12 29.42 8.17
CA PRO A 355 -9.62 29.85 6.87
C PRO A 355 -8.52 29.91 5.77
N ASP A 356 -7.24 30.11 6.17
CA ASP A 356 -6.13 30.10 5.22
C ASP A 356 -5.90 28.69 4.61
N ILE A 357 -6.39 27.62 5.27
CA ILE A 357 -6.47 26.27 4.72
C ILE A 357 -7.80 26.08 4.02
N GLY A 358 -8.91 26.36 4.74
CA GLY A 358 -10.29 26.10 4.34
C GLY A 358 -10.51 24.64 3.94
N LEU A 359 -11.17 24.38 2.81
CA LEU A 359 -11.43 23.01 2.37
C LEU A 359 -10.15 22.31 1.95
N MET A 360 -9.91 21.13 2.52
CA MET A 360 -8.88 20.19 2.09
C MET A 360 -9.43 18.80 1.88
N ALA A 361 -8.75 17.97 1.11
CA ALA A 361 -9.07 16.55 0.98
C ALA A 361 -7.95 15.68 1.52
N VAL A 362 -8.33 14.59 2.20
CA VAL A 362 -7.42 13.52 2.63
C VAL A 362 -7.84 12.25 1.92
N LEU A 363 -6.89 11.62 1.25
CA LEU A 363 -7.09 10.41 0.49
C LEU A 363 -6.24 9.29 1.11
N PHE A 364 -6.88 8.19 1.51
CA PHE A 364 -6.23 6.99 2.03
C PHE A 364 -6.41 5.86 1.03
N VAL A 365 -5.30 5.38 0.47
CA VAL A 365 -5.28 4.49 -0.69
C VAL A 365 -4.77 3.13 -0.28
N GLY A 366 -5.56 2.08 -0.51
CA GLY A 366 -5.15 0.71 -0.31
C GLY A 366 -4.17 0.25 -1.40
N MET A 367 -3.24 -0.61 -1.03
CA MET A 367 -2.30 -1.28 -1.93
C MET A 367 -2.35 -2.77 -1.68
N ALA A 368 -2.55 -3.55 -2.73
CA ALA A 368 -2.62 -5.01 -2.66
C ALA A 368 -3.72 -5.46 -1.68
N GLU A 369 -3.41 -6.34 -0.74
CA GLU A 369 -4.34 -6.83 0.28
C GLU A 369 -4.93 -5.71 1.16
N VAL A 370 -4.25 -4.57 1.29
CA VAL A 370 -4.71 -3.44 2.12
C VAL A 370 -5.75 -2.63 1.38
N SER A 371 -6.81 -3.25 1.06
CA SER A 371 -7.89 -2.57 0.34
C SER A 371 -9.12 -2.37 1.21
N SER A 372 -9.05 -2.77 2.48
CA SER A 372 -10.11 -2.56 3.47
C SER A 372 -9.90 -1.24 4.18
N ASN A 373 -10.48 -0.18 3.64
CA ASN A 373 -10.48 1.14 4.24
C ASN A 373 -11.70 1.27 5.16
N GLU A 374 -11.50 1.63 6.43
CA GLU A 374 -12.56 1.91 7.38
C GLU A 374 -12.55 3.39 7.78
N ILE A 375 -13.64 4.11 7.47
CA ILE A 375 -13.84 5.49 7.91
C ILE A 375 -14.61 5.47 9.22
N THR A 376 -14.07 6.09 10.27
CA THR A 376 -14.68 6.10 11.61
C THR A 376 -15.32 7.45 11.97
N VAL A 377 -15.28 8.42 11.07
CA VAL A 377 -15.92 9.74 11.25
C VAL A 377 -17.15 9.89 10.34
N THR A 378 -18.05 10.79 10.73
CA THR A 378 -19.30 11.06 10.01
C THR A 378 -19.32 12.48 9.46
N VAL A 379 -20.09 12.69 8.38
CA VAL A 379 -20.33 14.02 7.83
C VAL A 379 -20.99 14.92 8.88
N GLY A 380 -20.49 16.15 9.01
CA GLY A 380 -20.91 17.12 10.03
C GLY A 380 -20.13 17.06 11.33
N GLN A 381 -19.39 15.98 11.59
CA GLN A 381 -18.56 15.83 12.78
C GLN A 381 -17.43 16.88 12.76
N HIS A 382 -17.23 17.57 13.88
CA HIS A 382 -16.01 18.35 14.11
C HIS A 382 -14.92 17.43 14.65
N VAL A 383 -13.74 17.49 14.07
CA VAL A 383 -12.54 16.76 14.49
C VAL A 383 -11.46 17.74 14.92
N SER A 384 -10.76 17.41 16.00
CA SER A 384 -9.55 18.11 16.38
C SER A 384 -8.35 17.57 15.62
N LYS A 385 -7.34 18.39 15.39
CA LYS A 385 -6.05 17.92 14.83
C LYS A 385 -5.51 16.74 15.65
N GLY A 386 -5.23 15.64 14.98
CA GLY A 386 -4.78 14.40 15.60
C GLY A 386 -5.88 13.42 15.99
N ASP A 387 -7.17 13.75 15.87
CA ASP A 387 -8.26 12.80 16.07
C ASP A 387 -8.23 11.70 15.03
N GLN A 388 -8.67 10.48 15.40
CA GLN A 388 -8.73 9.36 14.46
C GLN A 388 -9.80 9.61 13.39
N LEU A 389 -9.45 9.40 12.13
CA LEU A 389 -10.36 9.48 10.98
C LEU A 389 -10.79 8.10 10.48
N GLY A 390 -9.99 7.08 10.74
CA GLY A 390 -10.22 5.72 10.27
C GLY A 390 -8.97 4.86 10.35
N MET A 391 -8.96 3.77 9.59
CA MET A 391 -7.83 2.86 9.55
C MET A 391 -7.79 2.03 8.27
N PHE A 392 -6.61 1.50 7.96
CA PHE A 392 -6.44 0.40 7.03
C PHE A 392 -6.45 -0.92 7.78
N HIS A 393 -7.00 -1.96 7.13
CA HIS A 393 -6.83 -3.35 7.53
C HIS A 393 -5.94 -4.07 6.53
N PHE A 394 -4.94 -4.82 7.00
CA PHE A 394 -3.98 -5.71 6.30
C PHE A 394 -3.07 -5.03 5.26
N GLY A 395 -1.77 -4.87 5.53
CA GLY A 395 -0.68 -4.68 4.58
C GLY A 395 -0.22 -3.24 4.34
N GLY A 396 0.31 -2.88 3.14
CA GLY A 396 0.86 -1.56 2.80
C GLY A 396 -0.17 -0.60 2.24
N SER A 397 0.14 0.69 2.28
CA SER A 397 -0.81 1.71 1.87
C SER A 397 -0.10 3.05 1.62
N THR A 398 -0.81 3.97 0.99
CA THR A 398 -0.35 5.35 0.80
C THR A 398 -1.46 6.32 1.13
N HIS A 399 -1.10 7.55 1.50
CA HIS A 399 -2.09 8.61 1.71
C HIS A 399 -1.66 9.90 1.00
N CYS A 400 -2.65 10.73 0.67
CA CYS A 400 -2.42 12.04 0.11
C CYS A 400 -3.14 13.11 0.93
N LEU A 401 -2.46 14.24 1.16
CA LEU A 401 -3.07 15.49 1.58
C LEU A 401 -3.17 16.41 0.37
N ILE A 402 -4.36 16.92 0.09
CA ILE A 402 -4.65 17.71 -1.11
C ILE A 402 -5.15 19.07 -0.68
N PHE A 403 -4.46 20.11 -1.10
CA PHE A 403 -4.71 21.50 -0.72
C PHE A 403 -5.09 22.34 -1.94
N ARG A 404 -5.93 23.34 -1.70
CA ARG A 404 -6.35 24.32 -2.73
C ARG A 404 -5.15 25.18 -3.20
N PRO A 405 -5.23 25.79 -4.41
CA PRO A 405 -4.11 26.55 -4.99
C PRO A 405 -3.69 27.79 -4.19
N GLN A 406 -4.62 28.41 -3.45
CA GLN A 406 -4.32 29.59 -2.63
C GLN A 406 -3.61 29.26 -1.31
N VAL A 407 -3.55 27.98 -0.89
CA VAL A 407 -2.91 27.59 0.36
C VAL A 407 -1.40 27.59 0.19
N LYS A 408 -0.73 28.54 0.83
CA LYS A 408 0.72 28.65 0.82
C LYS A 408 1.30 27.75 1.91
N LEU A 409 2.11 26.77 1.51
CA LEU A 409 2.64 25.74 2.43
C LEU A 409 4.15 25.73 2.46
N GLU A 410 4.69 25.77 3.68
CA GLU A 410 6.08 25.46 3.98
C GLU A 410 6.13 24.03 4.59
N PHE A 411 6.72 23.09 3.86
CA PHE A 411 6.84 21.70 4.30
C PHE A 411 8.10 21.50 5.15
N ASP A 412 7.93 20.79 6.28
CA ASP A 412 8.99 20.30 7.14
C ASP A 412 9.07 18.76 7.03
N LEU A 413 9.81 18.28 6.07
CA LEU A 413 10.00 16.86 5.82
C LEU A 413 11.29 16.32 6.47
N ARG A 414 11.79 17.00 7.53
CA ARG A 414 13.00 16.61 8.26
C ARG A 414 14.22 16.49 7.38
N SER A 415 14.40 17.47 6.48
CA SER A 415 15.48 17.51 5.49
C SER A 415 15.52 16.32 4.53
N GLN A 416 14.40 15.59 4.39
CA GLN A 416 14.29 14.49 3.44
C GLN A 416 13.78 14.98 2.08
N THR A 417 14.33 14.42 1.02
CA THR A 417 13.73 14.53 -0.33
C THR A 417 12.69 13.40 -0.45
N PRO A 418 11.42 13.72 -0.79
CA PRO A 418 10.41 12.71 -1.03
C PRO A 418 10.84 11.67 -2.07
N GLY A 419 10.60 10.38 -1.80
CA GLY A 419 10.96 9.29 -2.70
C GLY A 419 11.04 7.95 -1.98
N LEU A 420 11.43 6.90 -2.71
CA LEU A 420 11.51 5.52 -2.19
C LEU A 420 12.53 5.33 -1.04
N ASN A 421 13.47 6.25 -0.89
CA ASN A 421 14.50 6.18 0.16
C ASN A 421 14.16 6.99 1.42
N SER A 422 12.98 7.59 1.48
CA SER A 422 12.55 8.36 2.65
C SER A 422 12.29 7.44 3.84
N THR A 423 12.40 8.02 5.03
CA THR A 423 12.09 7.35 6.31
C THR A 423 10.79 7.89 6.90
N ASN A 424 10.15 7.12 7.78
CA ASN A 424 8.90 7.53 8.41
C ASN A 424 9.05 8.86 9.17
N ILE A 425 8.08 9.74 8.91
CA ILE A 425 7.75 10.86 9.78
C ILE A 425 6.61 10.38 10.68
N PRO A 426 6.73 10.49 12.01
CA PRO A 426 5.70 10.03 12.93
C PRO A 426 4.34 10.67 12.66
N VAL A 427 3.29 9.86 12.81
CA VAL A 427 1.91 10.37 12.81
C VAL A 427 1.72 11.47 13.85
N ARG A 428 0.84 12.43 13.60
CA ARG A 428 0.55 13.61 14.45
C ARG A 428 1.72 14.60 14.60
N SER A 429 2.93 14.30 14.09
CA SER A 429 4.01 15.29 14.07
C SER A 429 3.79 16.34 12.98
N LYS A 430 4.40 17.51 13.13
CA LYS A 430 4.36 18.58 12.10
C LYS A 430 4.95 18.07 10.79
N ILE A 431 4.27 18.37 9.67
CA ILE A 431 4.78 18.16 8.31
C ILE A 431 4.74 19.44 7.47
N ALA A 432 3.91 20.39 7.81
CA ALA A 432 3.86 21.69 7.13
C ALA A 432 3.34 22.79 8.04
N THR A 433 3.54 24.02 7.61
CA THR A 433 2.93 25.23 8.18
C THR A 433 2.27 26.03 7.04
N VAL A 434 1.07 26.53 7.29
CA VAL A 434 0.40 27.46 6.39
C VAL A 434 1.00 28.86 6.60
N LEU A 435 1.41 29.48 5.52
CA LEU A 435 1.89 30.85 5.50
C LEU A 435 0.72 31.79 5.18
N LYS A 436 0.71 32.95 5.83
CA LYS A 436 -0.26 34.04 5.55
C LYS A 436 -0.02 34.70 4.20
#